data_70bc1d8ed4a5dfca77dae3133b78806d
#
_entry.id   70bc1d8ed4a5dfca77dae3133b78806d
#
_cell.length_a   1.000
_cell.length_b   1.000
_cell.length_c   1.000
_cell.angle_alpha   90.00
_cell.angle_beta   90.00
_cell.angle_gamma   90.00
#
_symmetry.space_group_name_H-M   'P 1'
#
loop_
_entity.id
_entity.type
_entity.pdbx_description
1 polymer ?
#
loop_
_entity_poly.entity_id
_entity_poly.type
_entity_poly.pdbx_seq_one_letter_code
_entity_poly.pdbx_strand_id
1 'polypeptide(L)'
;MEWQDEGLILSVRKHGESAAIVSLLTPIHGRHLGLVRGGQSRRRQSLLQPGNLVSATWRARLPEHLGTLSLEPGRDFAAGVLDDSLRLKALASLTALLESSMAEQDPQPGIYAESLDMVALLAGEDGNIDGHIADFPAWLAAYVRWELALLRSLGFGLDLSSCAATGSREGLIYVSPRSGRAVSEVAGVPWRDRLLPLPAFLITEDALPHGRDDIAAGLRLTGHFLERHPFAAGNRRPPAARERLLAAIVN
;
A
#
# COMPACT_ATOMS: atom_id res chain seq x y z
N MET A 1 22.53 18.60 10.23
CA MET A 1 21.25 18.86 9.55
C MET A 1 20.12 18.38 10.42
N GLU A 2 19.00 19.04 10.36
CA GLU A 2 17.81 18.73 11.16
C GLU A 2 16.56 19.08 10.34
N TRP A 3 15.52 18.26 10.48
CA TRP A 3 14.18 18.54 9.97
C TRP A 3 13.10 17.98 10.91
N GLN A 4 11.89 18.50 10.77
CA GLN A 4 10.68 18.01 11.45
C GLN A 4 9.60 17.76 10.42
N ASP A 5 8.89 16.66 10.58
CA ASP A 5 7.80 16.25 9.68
C ASP A 5 6.86 15.28 10.41
N GLU A 6 5.69 15.03 9.85
CA GLU A 6 4.86 13.89 10.22
C GLU A 6 5.30 12.65 9.43
N GLY A 7 5.23 11.48 10.04
CA GLY A 7 5.64 10.26 9.38
C GLY A 7 4.81 9.05 9.76
N LEU A 8 4.40 8.29 8.74
CA LEU A 8 3.80 6.97 8.91
C LEU A 8 4.92 5.95 9.13
N ILE A 9 4.87 5.20 10.25
CA ILE A 9 5.86 4.15 10.53
C ILE A 9 5.62 2.97 9.58
N LEU A 10 6.64 2.65 8.76
CA LEU A 10 6.60 1.52 7.84
C LEU A 10 7.21 0.27 8.45
N SER A 11 8.36 0.38 9.09
CA SER A 11 9.04 -0.75 9.73
C SER A 11 9.83 -0.33 10.94
N VAL A 12 10.01 -1.29 11.88
CA VAL A 12 10.82 -1.13 13.09
C VAL A 12 11.72 -2.35 13.23
N ARG A 13 13.02 -2.15 13.25
CA ARG A 13 14.02 -3.21 13.38
C ARG A 13 14.88 -2.98 14.61
N LYS A 14 15.07 -4.00 15.43
CA LYS A 14 15.98 -3.94 16.58
C LYS A 14 17.41 -3.60 16.13
N HIS A 15 18.08 -2.74 16.87
CA HIS A 15 19.46 -2.36 16.62
C HIS A 15 20.25 -2.29 17.93
N GLY A 16 21.27 -3.15 18.07
CA GLY A 16 21.97 -3.32 19.33
C GLY A 16 21.04 -3.74 20.49
N GLU A 17 21.41 -3.38 21.72
CA GLU A 17 20.69 -3.83 22.92
C GLU A 17 19.43 -3.00 23.24
N SER A 18 19.41 -1.72 22.90
CA SER A 18 18.32 -0.82 23.33
C SER A 18 17.71 0.03 22.23
N ALA A 19 18.39 0.19 21.09
CA ALA A 19 17.92 1.05 20.00
C ALA A 19 17.07 0.28 18.96
N ALA A 20 16.36 1.04 18.14
CA ALA A 20 15.67 0.52 16.96
C ALA A 20 15.99 1.40 15.73
N ILE A 21 16.09 0.79 14.56
CA ILE A 21 16.05 1.51 13.29
C ILE A 21 14.57 1.55 12.86
N VAL A 22 14.08 2.75 12.62
CA VAL A 22 12.70 3.01 12.19
C VAL A 22 12.74 3.58 10.78
N SER A 23 11.87 3.05 9.92
CA SER A 23 11.57 3.60 8.61
C SER A 23 10.24 4.33 8.65
N LEU A 24 10.25 5.58 8.21
CA LEU A 24 9.08 6.45 8.11
C LEU A 24 8.79 6.76 6.64
N LEU A 25 7.52 6.89 6.28
CA LEU A 25 7.12 7.61 5.08
C LEU A 25 6.63 8.99 5.49
N THR A 26 7.23 10.03 4.92
CA THR A 26 6.90 11.42 5.21
C THR A 26 6.52 12.16 3.93
N PRO A 27 5.67 13.21 3.99
CA PRO A 27 5.25 13.95 2.81
C PRO A 27 6.37 14.78 2.19
N ILE A 28 7.30 15.31 2.99
CA ILE A 28 8.32 16.26 2.52
C ILE A 28 9.68 15.58 2.31
N HIS A 29 10.00 14.55 3.10
CA HIS A 29 11.32 13.88 3.06
C HIS A 29 11.26 12.45 2.48
N GLY A 30 10.09 12.01 1.99
CA GLY A 30 9.90 10.67 1.42
C GLY A 30 10.09 9.56 2.46
N ARG A 31 10.49 8.38 1.98
CA ARG A 31 10.84 7.27 2.88
C ARG A 31 12.20 7.55 3.52
N HIS A 32 12.25 7.60 4.84
CA HIS A 32 13.44 7.99 5.58
C HIS A 32 13.72 7.06 6.76
N LEU A 33 14.98 6.67 6.93
CA LEU A 33 15.41 5.83 8.04
C LEU A 33 16.09 6.67 9.12
N GLY A 34 15.98 6.21 10.37
CA GLY A 34 16.75 6.79 11.45
C GLY A 34 16.79 5.93 12.70
N LEU A 35 17.77 6.19 13.56
CA LEU A 35 17.99 5.47 14.81
C LEU A 35 17.13 6.10 15.91
N VAL A 36 16.30 5.29 16.55
CA VAL A 36 15.54 5.66 17.76
C VAL A 36 16.24 5.07 18.99
N ARG A 37 16.84 5.92 19.83
CA ARG A 37 17.46 5.51 21.08
C ARG A 37 16.40 5.04 22.08
N GLY A 38 16.67 3.94 22.78
CA GLY A 38 15.70 3.35 23.72
C GLY A 38 14.44 2.81 23.04
N GLY A 39 14.47 2.57 21.73
CA GLY A 39 13.33 2.10 20.95
C GLY A 39 12.82 0.71 21.34
N GLN A 40 13.63 -0.09 22.04
CA GLN A 40 13.22 -1.41 22.53
C GLN A 40 12.55 -1.39 23.91
N SER A 41 12.39 -0.20 24.53
CA SER A 41 11.73 -0.08 25.83
C SER A 41 10.23 -0.35 25.70
N ARG A 42 9.63 -1.00 26.72
CA ARG A 42 8.19 -1.29 26.78
C ARG A 42 7.32 -0.04 26.57
N ARG A 43 7.75 1.11 27.08
CA ARG A 43 7.05 2.39 26.94
C ARG A 43 6.96 2.87 25.49
N ARG A 44 7.92 2.48 24.63
CA ARG A 44 7.95 2.89 23.21
C ARG A 44 7.38 1.81 22.26
N GLN A 45 7.10 0.63 22.76
CA GLN A 45 6.61 -0.47 21.90
C GLN A 45 5.25 -0.16 21.28
N SER A 46 4.33 0.50 22.01
CA SER A 46 3.04 0.92 21.45
C SER A 46 3.21 2.01 20.39
N LEU A 47 4.07 2.99 20.66
CA LEU A 47 4.36 4.05 19.69
C LEU A 47 4.99 3.50 18.40
N LEU A 48 5.97 2.59 18.55
CA LEU A 48 6.76 2.05 17.45
C LEU A 48 6.06 0.84 16.79
N GLN A 49 4.79 1.01 16.42
CA GLN A 49 4.06 0.02 15.62
C GLN A 49 3.98 0.48 14.16
N PRO A 50 4.26 -0.41 13.18
CA PRO A 50 3.99 -0.10 11.78
C PRO A 50 2.52 0.30 11.59
N GLY A 51 2.30 1.37 10.86
CA GLY A 51 0.98 1.97 10.66
C GLY A 51 0.67 3.15 11.57
N ASN A 52 1.42 3.37 12.67
CA ASN A 52 1.21 4.56 13.49
C ASN A 52 1.75 5.83 12.82
N LEU A 53 1.01 6.93 12.98
CA LEU A 53 1.46 8.26 12.61
C LEU A 53 2.19 8.91 13.79
N VAL A 54 3.33 9.51 13.52
CA VAL A 54 4.18 10.17 14.53
C VAL A 54 4.64 11.53 14.06
N SER A 55 4.88 12.45 15.01
CA SER A 55 5.71 13.62 14.74
C SER A 55 7.17 13.23 14.90
N ALA A 56 7.98 13.50 13.87
CA ALA A 56 9.36 13.06 13.80
C ALA A 56 10.32 14.24 13.69
N THR A 57 11.35 14.24 14.53
CA THR A 57 12.51 15.11 14.37
C THR A 57 13.72 14.25 14.05
N TRP A 58 14.27 14.44 12.86
CA TRP A 58 15.50 13.76 12.42
C TRP A 58 16.70 14.68 12.51
N ARG A 59 17.84 14.13 12.96
CA ARG A 59 19.11 14.85 13.07
C ARG A 59 20.26 13.98 12.62
N ALA A 60 21.12 14.51 11.75
CA ALA A 60 22.38 13.90 11.37
C ALA A 60 23.47 14.95 11.10
N ARG A 61 24.73 14.51 11.08
CA ARG A 61 25.85 15.36 10.69
C ARG A 61 25.86 15.62 9.19
N LEU A 62 25.56 14.59 8.38
CA LEU A 62 25.50 14.63 6.92
C LEU A 62 24.17 14.00 6.47
N PRO A 63 23.60 14.42 5.31
CA PRO A 63 22.30 13.95 4.83
C PRO A 63 22.27 12.43 4.58
N GLU A 64 23.36 11.86 4.11
CA GLU A 64 23.49 10.44 3.79
C GLU A 64 23.67 9.53 5.02
N HIS A 65 23.81 10.11 6.21
CA HIS A 65 23.90 9.34 7.44
C HIS A 65 22.51 8.86 7.88
N LEU A 66 22.45 7.68 8.51
CA LEU A 66 21.22 7.15 9.11
C LEU A 66 20.55 8.17 10.07
N GLY A 67 21.35 8.97 10.79
CA GLY A 67 20.86 9.96 11.74
C GLY A 67 20.13 9.35 12.93
N THR A 68 19.60 10.23 13.77
CA THR A 68 18.76 9.88 14.90
C THR A 68 17.36 10.47 14.74
N LEU A 69 16.35 9.69 15.06
CA LEU A 69 14.95 10.08 15.12
C LEU A 69 14.52 10.25 16.57
N SER A 70 13.91 11.41 16.87
CA SER A 70 13.08 11.64 18.04
C SER A 70 11.63 11.60 17.60
N LEU A 71 10.84 10.70 18.19
CA LEU A 71 9.45 10.47 17.79
C LEU A 71 8.52 10.84 18.95
N GLU A 72 7.48 11.59 18.61
CA GLU A 72 6.38 11.95 19.51
C GLU A 72 5.08 11.30 19.00
N PRO A 73 4.16 10.89 19.90
CA PRO A 73 2.90 10.30 19.52
C PRO A 73 2.07 11.24 18.63
N GLY A 74 1.59 10.71 17.50
CA GLY A 74 0.54 11.27 16.70
C GLY A 74 -0.74 10.45 16.85
N ARG A 75 -1.14 9.71 15.78
CA ARG A 75 -2.34 8.84 15.79
C ARG A 75 -1.94 7.38 15.90
N ASP A 76 -2.61 6.65 16.80
CA ASP A 76 -2.37 5.22 17.06
C ASP A 76 -3.31 4.36 16.19
N PHE A 77 -3.06 4.32 14.90
CA PHE A 77 -3.84 3.52 13.96
C PHE A 77 -3.66 2.01 14.16
N ALA A 78 -2.47 1.59 14.59
CA ALA A 78 -2.20 0.17 14.79
C ALA A 78 -3.12 -0.45 15.84
N ALA A 79 -3.51 0.30 16.87
CA ALA A 79 -4.45 -0.18 17.87
C ALA A 79 -5.84 -0.47 17.28
N GLY A 80 -6.29 0.32 16.30
CA GLY A 80 -7.60 0.16 15.67
C GLY A 80 -7.77 -1.12 14.82
N VAL A 81 -6.68 -1.80 14.46
CA VAL A 81 -6.73 -3.02 13.63
C VAL A 81 -6.47 -4.32 14.40
N LEU A 82 -6.14 -4.25 15.71
CA LEU A 82 -5.67 -5.43 16.47
C LEU A 82 -6.71 -6.55 16.57
N ASP A 83 -7.98 -6.19 16.66
CA ASP A 83 -9.07 -7.16 16.84
C ASP A 83 -9.60 -7.73 15.51
N ASP A 84 -9.13 -7.21 14.36
CA ASP A 84 -9.51 -7.69 13.02
C ASP A 84 -8.30 -8.25 12.28
N SER A 85 -8.25 -9.57 12.15
CA SER A 85 -7.13 -10.26 11.51
C SER A 85 -6.95 -9.91 10.03
N LEU A 86 -8.02 -9.52 9.33
CA LEU A 86 -7.96 -9.15 7.92
C LEU A 86 -7.43 -7.72 7.76
N ARG A 87 -7.92 -6.78 8.56
CA ARG A 87 -7.40 -5.39 8.63
C ARG A 87 -5.93 -5.37 9.04
N LEU A 88 -5.54 -6.19 10.01
CA LEU A 88 -4.13 -6.34 10.43
C LEU A 88 -3.24 -6.86 9.29
N LYS A 89 -3.72 -7.84 8.51
CA LYS A 89 -2.99 -8.32 7.32
C LYS A 89 -2.89 -7.25 6.24
N ALA A 90 -3.93 -6.44 6.04
CA ALA A 90 -3.93 -5.34 5.08
C ALA A 90 -2.93 -4.25 5.49
N LEU A 91 -2.92 -3.84 6.77
CA LEU A 91 -1.95 -2.88 7.29
C LEU A 91 -0.51 -3.39 7.15
N ALA A 92 -0.26 -4.66 7.50
CA ALA A 92 1.05 -5.27 7.34
C ALA A 92 1.48 -5.36 5.86
N SER A 93 0.53 -5.60 4.94
CA SER A 93 0.80 -5.59 3.50
C SER A 93 1.12 -4.19 2.98
N LEU A 94 0.32 -3.19 3.36
CA LEU A 94 0.49 -1.79 2.98
C LEU A 94 1.87 -1.26 3.40
N THR A 95 2.20 -1.39 4.68
CA THR A 95 3.49 -0.90 5.21
C THR A 95 4.68 -1.62 4.58
N ALA A 96 4.58 -2.93 4.35
CA ALA A 96 5.63 -3.71 3.70
C ALA A 96 5.81 -3.37 2.20
N LEU A 97 4.72 -3.09 1.48
CA LEU A 97 4.79 -2.63 0.08
C LEU A 97 5.48 -1.27 -0.01
N LEU A 98 5.08 -0.29 0.80
CA LEU A 98 5.73 1.02 0.85
C LEU A 98 7.21 0.91 1.21
N GLU A 99 7.55 0.16 2.27
CA GLU A 99 8.94 -0.04 2.71
C GLU A 99 9.83 -0.63 1.61
N SER A 100 9.30 -1.55 0.83
CA SER A 100 10.09 -2.31 -0.14
C SER A 100 10.11 -1.72 -1.55
N SER A 101 9.15 -0.86 -1.91
CA SER A 101 9.02 -0.28 -3.26
C SER A 101 9.41 1.19 -3.34
N MET A 102 9.27 1.97 -2.26
CA MET A 102 9.59 3.39 -2.28
C MET A 102 11.10 3.62 -2.15
N ALA A 103 11.65 4.52 -2.96
CA ALA A 103 13.04 4.95 -2.83
C ALA A 103 13.24 5.75 -1.52
N GLU A 104 14.47 5.70 -0.98
CA GLU A 104 14.81 6.54 0.16
C GLU A 104 14.95 7.99 -0.25
N GLN A 105 14.48 8.90 0.61
CA GLN A 105 14.61 10.35 0.45
C GLN A 105 14.01 10.88 -0.87
N ASP A 106 13.00 10.19 -1.40
CA ASP A 106 12.24 10.60 -2.59
C ASP A 106 10.80 10.96 -2.17
N PRO A 107 10.47 12.27 -2.05
CA PRO A 107 9.16 12.72 -1.64
C PRO A 107 8.08 12.38 -2.66
N GLN A 108 7.04 11.71 -2.18
CA GLN A 108 5.87 11.32 -2.97
C GLN A 108 4.59 11.71 -2.21
N PRO A 109 4.24 13.00 -2.12
CA PRO A 109 3.15 13.46 -1.26
C PRO A 109 1.78 12.88 -1.62
N GLY A 110 1.56 12.55 -2.90
CA GLY A 110 0.30 11.91 -3.34
C GLY A 110 0.09 10.55 -2.69
N ILE A 111 1.06 9.64 -2.85
CA ILE A 111 0.93 8.30 -2.26
C ILE A 111 1.03 8.33 -0.73
N TYR A 112 1.72 9.32 -0.13
CA TYR A 112 1.69 9.53 1.31
C TYR A 112 0.27 9.80 1.80
N ALA A 113 -0.43 10.76 1.20
CA ALA A 113 -1.81 11.10 1.56
C ALA A 113 -2.75 9.91 1.36
N GLU A 114 -2.73 9.27 0.18
CA GLU A 114 -3.56 8.10 -0.13
C GLU A 114 -3.27 6.91 0.84
N SER A 115 -2.02 6.78 1.32
CA SER A 115 -1.66 5.74 2.29
C SER A 115 -2.15 6.08 3.70
N LEU A 116 -2.11 7.35 4.08
CA LEU A 116 -2.63 7.82 5.37
C LEU A 116 -4.14 7.61 5.46
N ASP A 117 -4.88 7.99 4.40
CA ASP A 117 -6.33 7.77 4.28
C ASP A 117 -6.66 6.27 4.36
N MET A 118 -5.89 5.42 3.65
CA MET A 118 -6.09 3.97 3.70
C MET A 118 -5.84 3.39 5.09
N VAL A 119 -4.82 3.86 5.81
CA VAL A 119 -4.52 3.42 7.17
C VAL A 119 -5.61 3.88 8.15
N ALA A 120 -6.10 5.11 8.03
CA ALA A 120 -7.22 5.64 8.83
C ALA A 120 -8.50 4.82 8.61
N LEU A 121 -8.79 4.47 7.34
CA LEU A 121 -9.90 3.59 6.98
C LEU A 121 -9.76 2.19 7.60
N LEU A 122 -8.56 1.60 7.57
CA LEU A 122 -8.29 0.31 8.22
C LEU A 122 -8.45 0.39 9.74
N ALA A 123 -8.11 1.51 10.36
CA ALA A 123 -8.28 1.74 11.78
C ALA A 123 -9.74 2.00 12.22
N GLY A 124 -10.67 2.16 11.25
CA GLY A 124 -12.09 2.42 11.53
C GLY A 124 -12.40 3.87 11.87
N GLU A 125 -11.48 4.81 11.58
CA GLU A 125 -11.69 6.23 11.92
C GLU A 125 -12.71 6.93 11.02
N ASP A 126 -12.89 6.46 9.80
CA ASP A 126 -13.78 7.10 8.80
C ASP A 126 -15.26 6.70 8.92
N GLY A 127 -15.67 6.00 9.99
CA GLY A 127 -17.07 5.78 10.40
C GLY A 127 -18.08 5.28 9.35
N ASN A 128 -17.74 5.32 8.09
CA ASN A 128 -18.70 5.23 6.98
C ASN A 128 -18.50 4.01 6.06
N ILE A 129 -17.47 3.20 6.24
CA ILE A 129 -17.18 2.05 5.36
C ILE A 129 -17.12 0.71 6.13
N ASP A 130 -17.71 0.63 7.31
CA ASP A 130 -17.95 -0.66 8.01
C ASP A 130 -19.10 -1.48 7.36
N GLY A 131 -19.60 -1.00 6.22
CA GLY A 131 -20.56 -1.73 5.41
C GLY A 131 -19.93 -3.00 4.82
N HIS A 132 -20.72 -4.10 4.84
CA HIS A 132 -20.39 -5.30 4.10
C HIS A 132 -21.07 -5.26 2.73
N ILE A 133 -20.31 -5.57 1.69
CA ILE A 133 -20.83 -5.76 0.35
C ILE A 133 -20.78 -7.26 0.09
N ALA A 134 -21.95 -7.89 -0.03
CA ALA A 134 -22.05 -9.33 -0.23
C ALA A 134 -21.19 -10.15 0.76
N ASP A 135 -21.33 -9.90 2.05
CA ASP A 135 -20.58 -10.52 3.15
C ASP A 135 -19.06 -10.20 3.21
N PHE A 136 -18.62 -9.18 2.47
CA PHE A 136 -17.22 -8.80 2.42
C PHE A 136 -16.99 -7.32 2.79
N PRO A 137 -15.90 -6.98 3.53
CA PRO A 137 -15.63 -5.60 3.93
C PRO A 137 -15.42 -4.66 2.73
N ALA A 138 -16.17 -3.55 2.69
CA ALA A 138 -16.09 -2.55 1.61
C ALA A 138 -14.72 -1.92 1.44
N TRP A 139 -13.95 -1.79 2.54
CA TRP A 139 -12.60 -1.22 2.52
C TRP A 139 -11.60 -2.01 1.66
N LEU A 140 -11.89 -3.28 1.33
CA LEU A 140 -11.01 -4.06 0.45
C LEU A 140 -10.96 -3.51 -0.99
N ALA A 141 -12.08 -2.96 -1.48
CA ALA A 141 -12.07 -2.27 -2.78
C ALA A 141 -11.16 -1.03 -2.76
N ALA A 142 -11.23 -0.24 -1.67
CA ALA A 142 -10.34 0.89 -1.47
C ALA A 142 -8.87 0.44 -1.40
N TYR A 143 -8.59 -0.68 -0.74
CA TYR A 143 -7.24 -1.26 -0.68
C TYR A 143 -6.69 -1.61 -2.07
N VAL A 144 -7.49 -2.25 -2.94
CA VAL A 144 -7.06 -2.57 -4.32
C VAL A 144 -6.83 -1.29 -5.13
N ARG A 145 -7.69 -0.28 -4.97
CA ARG A 145 -7.49 1.04 -5.61
C ARG A 145 -6.21 1.73 -5.11
N TRP A 146 -5.90 1.61 -3.81
CA TRP A 146 -4.65 2.09 -3.26
C TRP A 146 -3.42 1.38 -3.88
N GLU A 147 -3.46 0.07 -4.13
CA GLU A 147 -2.38 -0.62 -4.86
C GLU A 147 -2.21 -0.10 -6.30
N LEU A 148 -3.31 0.26 -7.00
CA LEU A 148 -3.22 0.93 -8.30
C LEU A 148 -2.57 2.33 -8.20
N ALA A 149 -2.89 3.08 -7.15
CA ALA A 149 -2.28 4.38 -6.88
C ALA A 149 -0.77 4.23 -6.58
N LEU A 150 -0.39 3.21 -5.81
CA LEU A 150 1.02 2.88 -5.57
C LEU A 150 1.74 2.56 -6.88
N LEU A 151 1.18 1.72 -7.74
CA LEU A 151 1.75 1.44 -9.08
C LEU A 151 1.92 2.72 -9.90
N ARG A 152 0.93 3.63 -9.86
CA ARG A 152 0.99 4.92 -10.55
C ARG A 152 2.12 5.80 -10.01
N SER A 153 2.27 5.90 -8.69
CA SER A 153 3.34 6.71 -8.07
C SER A 153 4.73 6.17 -8.38
N LEU A 154 4.85 4.86 -8.53
CA LEU A 154 6.10 4.20 -8.93
C LEU A 154 6.40 4.29 -10.45
N GLY A 155 5.53 4.93 -11.25
CA GLY A 155 5.69 5.07 -12.70
C GLY A 155 5.16 3.89 -13.52
N PHE A 156 4.42 2.96 -12.90
CA PHE A 156 3.85 1.77 -13.54
C PHE A 156 2.32 1.78 -13.57
N GLY A 157 1.71 2.97 -13.63
CA GLY A 157 0.27 3.15 -13.66
C GLY A 157 -0.38 2.40 -14.82
N LEU A 158 -1.55 1.82 -14.57
CA LEU A 158 -2.35 1.16 -15.59
C LEU A 158 -3.22 2.17 -16.33
N ASP A 159 -3.41 1.98 -17.65
CA ASP A 159 -4.38 2.75 -18.44
C ASP A 159 -5.67 1.93 -18.59
N LEU A 160 -6.61 2.22 -17.71
CA LEU A 160 -7.91 1.54 -17.67
C LEU A 160 -9.02 2.36 -18.34
N SER A 161 -8.70 3.48 -19.00
CA SER A 161 -9.66 4.43 -19.53
C SER A 161 -10.28 4.01 -20.88
N SER A 162 -9.56 3.22 -21.67
CA SER A 162 -10.00 2.80 -23.01
C SER A 162 -9.36 1.48 -23.46
N CYS A 163 -10.05 0.79 -24.35
CA CYS A 163 -9.55 -0.45 -24.95
C CYS A 163 -8.29 -0.22 -25.78
N ALA A 164 -7.23 -0.97 -25.51
CA ALA A 164 -5.96 -0.89 -26.22
C ALA A 164 -6.07 -1.20 -27.72
N ALA A 165 -7.05 -2.03 -28.12
CA ALA A 165 -7.21 -2.47 -29.49
C ALA A 165 -8.18 -1.60 -30.30
N THR A 166 -9.26 -1.11 -29.67
CA THR A 166 -10.37 -0.42 -30.38
C THR A 166 -10.53 1.04 -30.00
N GLY A 167 -9.92 1.47 -28.88
CA GLY A 167 -10.15 2.80 -28.32
C GLY A 167 -11.51 2.99 -27.61
N SER A 168 -12.39 1.97 -27.62
CA SER A 168 -13.68 2.01 -26.93
C SER A 168 -13.50 2.19 -25.43
N ARG A 169 -14.42 2.91 -24.81
CA ARG A 169 -14.51 3.05 -23.34
C ARG A 169 -15.53 2.11 -22.71
N GLU A 170 -16.26 1.37 -23.52
CA GLU A 170 -17.31 0.46 -23.09
C GLU A 170 -16.85 -0.99 -23.08
N GLY A 171 -17.46 -1.79 -22.20
CA GLY A 171 -17.21 -3.22 -22.11
C GLY A 171 -15.76 -3.59 -21.75
N LEU A 172 -15.08 -2.76 -20.97
CA LEU A 172 -13.72 -3.01 -20.50
C LEU A 172 -13.76 -4.04 -19.38
N ILE A 173 -13.39 -5.28 -19.68
CA ILE A 173 -13.42 -6.39 -18.71
C ILE A 173 -12.10 -7.13 -18.56
N TYR A 174 -11.09 -6.71 -19.30
CA TYR A 174 -9.75 -7.30 -19.25
C TYR A 174 -8.65 -6.23 -19.18
N VAL A 175 -7.45 -6.66 -18.72
CA VAL A 175 -6.20 -5.89 -18.83
C VAL A 175 -5.15 -6.75 -19.52
N SER A 176 -4.42 -6.17 -20.45
CA SER A 176 -3.27 -6.79 -21.07
C SER A 176 -2.09 -6.89 -20.07
N PRO A 177 -1.62 -8.09 -19.70
CA PRO A 177 -0.51 -8.25 -18.76
C PRO A 177 0.81 -7.70 -19.29
N ARG A 178 0.90 -7.44 -20.59
CA ARG A 178 2.10 -6.89 -21.22
C ARG A 178 2.16 -5.35 -21.15
N SER A 179 1.02 -4.70 -21.39
CA SER A 179 0.98 -3.24 -21.55
C SER A 179 0.30 -2.50 -20.40
N GLY A 180 -0.40 -3.18 -19.49
CA GLY A 180 -1.19 -2.54 -18.43
C GLY A 180 -2.42 -1.79 -18.93
N ARG A 181 -2.83 -1.99 -20.18
CA ARG A 181 -3.98 -1.29 -20.80
C ARG A 181 -5.22 -2.15 -20.78
N ALA A 182 -6.37 -1.50 -20.60
CA ALA A 182 -7.65 -2.18 -20.66
C ALA A 182 -7.95 -2.76 -22.04
N VAL A 183 -8.73 -3.84 -22.07
CA VAL A 183 -9.20 -4.50 -23.30
C VAL A 183 -10.69 -4.79 -23.14
N SER A 184 -11.47 -4.43 -24.16
CA SER A 184 -12.91 -4.68 -24.18
C SER A 184 -13.22 -6.18 -24.37
N GLU A 185 -14.41 -6.60 -23.95
CA GLU A 185 -14.89 -7.97 -24.08
C GLU A 185 -14.72 -8.49 -25.51
N VAL A 186 -15.24 -7.75 -26.50
CA VAL A 186 -15.18 -8.14 -27.91
C VAL A 186 -13.75 -8.30 -28.41
N ALA A 187 -12.87 -7.35 -28.10
CA ALA A 187 -11.47 -7.39 -28.52
C ALA A 187 -10.66 -8.47 -27.77
N GLY A 188 -11.11 -8.81 -26.57
CA GLY A 188 -10.44 -9.78 -25.70
C GLY A 188 -10.73 -11.26 -26.06
N VAL A 189 -11.84 -11.57 -26.77
CA VAL A 189 -12.26 -12.95 -27.07
C VAL A 189 -11.13 -13.86 -27.55
N PRO A 190 -10.27 -13.48 -28.54
CA PRO A 190 -9.21 -14.35 -29.02
C PRO A 190 -8.06 -14.58 -28.02
N TRP A 191 -7.99 -13.75 -26.95
CA TRP A 191 -6.86 -13.69 -26.03
C TRP A 191 -7.25 -13.89 -24.57
N ARG A 192 -8.53 -14.22 -24.30
CA ARG A 192 -9.09 -14.26 -22.94
C ARG A 192 -8.24 -15.04 -21.92
N ASP A 193 -7.65 -16.17 -22.35
CA ASP A 193 -6.84 -17.03 -21.49
C ASP A 193 -5.46 -16.42 -21.15
N ARG A 194 -5.10 -15.31 -21.81
CA ARG A 194 -3.84 -14.57 -21.61
C ARG A 194 -4.05 -13.18 -21.03
N LEU A 195 -5.30 -12.77 -20.88
CA LEU A 195 -5.66 -11.46 -20.31
C LEU A 195 -5.98 -11.60 -18.83
N LEU A 196 -5.75 -10.53 -18.10
CA LEU A 196 -6.12 -10.46 -16.68
C LEU A 196 -7.55 -9.93 -16.57
N PRO A 197 -8.40 -10.50 -15.71
CA PRO A 197 -9.73 -9.95 -15.43
C PRO A 197 -9.62 -8.52 -14.89
N LEU A 198 -10.53 -7.65 -15.33
CA LEU A 198 -10.66 -6.27 -14.87
C LEU A 198 -12.00 -6.10 -14.16
N PRO A 199 -12.04 -6.11 -12.82
CA PRO A 199 -13.25 -5.85 -12.06
C PRO A 199 -13.80 -4.45 -12.32
N ALA A 200 -15.12 -4.31 -12.45
CA ALA A 200 -15.78 -3.05 -12.76
C ALA A 200 -15.50 -1.94 -11.74
N PHE A 201 -15.35 -2.28 -10.45
CA PHE A 201 -15.07 -1.32 -9.40
C PHE A 201 -13.72 -0.60 -9.53
N LEU A 202 -12.81 -1.08 -10.41
CA LEU A 202 -11.54 -0.41 -10.70
C LEU A 202 -11.64 0.62 -11.83
N ILE A 203 -12.75 0.63 -12.57
CA ILE A 203 -12.97 1.56 -13.68
C ILE A 203 -13.92 2.69 -13.26
N THR A 204 -14.96 2.35 -12.52
CA THR A 204 -16.02 3.26 -12.12
C THR A 204 -15.95 3.51 -10.62
N GLU A 205 -15.83 4.78 -10.20
CA GLU A 205 -15.71 5.15 -8.79
C GLU A 205 -16.88 4.65 -7.93
N ASP A 206 -18.10 4.75 -8.48
CA ASP A 206 -19.34 4.34 -7.79
C ASP A 206 -19.61 2.83 -7.88
N ALA A 207 -18.86 2.08 -8.69
CA ALA A 207 -19.03 0.63 -8.77
C ALA A 207 -18.48 -0.04 -7.53
N LEU A 208 -19.30 -0.92 -6.94
CA LEU A 208 -18.92 -1.76 -5.84
C LEU A 208 -18.53 -3.16 -6.35
N PRO A 209 -17.61 -3.86 -5.69
CA PRO A 209 -17.32 -5.25 -6.03
C PRO A 209 -18.56 -6.12 -5.79
N HIS A 210 -18.79 -7.10 -6.67
CA HIS A 210 -19.91 -8.04 -6.52
C HIS A 210 -19.62 -9.14 -5.47
N GLY A 211 -18.43 -9.14 -4.88
CA GLY A 211 -18.06 -10.09 -3.84
C GLY A 211 -16.56 -10.39 -3.79
N ARG A 212 -16.23 -11.49 -3.12
CA ARG A 212 -14.87 -11.96 -2.87
C ARG A 212 -14.05 -12.14 -4.16
N ASP A 213 -14.68 -12.69 -5.21
CA ASP A 213 -13.99 -13.01 -6.47
C ASP A 213 -13.50 -11.75 -7.20
N ASP A 214 -14.28 -10.67 -7.16
CA ASP A 214 -13.88 -9.38 -7.73
C ASP A 214 -12.67 -8.79 -6.99
N ILE A 215 -12.69 -8.84 -5.67
CA ILE A 215 -11.55 -8.38 -4.84
C ILE A 215 -10.31 -9.24 -5.13
N ALA A 216 -10.47 -10.56 -5.17
CA ALA A 216 -9.38 -11.47 -5.49
C ALA A 216 -8.82 -11.23 -6.90
N ALA A 217 -9.69 -10.98 -7.89
CA ALA A 217 -9.29 -10.63 -9.25
C ALA A 217 -8.51 -9.30 -9.27
N GLY A 218 -8.99 -8.27 -8.56
CA GLY A 218 -8.30 -7.00 -8.41
C GLY A 218 -6.90 -7.15 -7.78
N LEU A 219 -6.77 -7.90 -6.68
CA LEU A 219 -5.48 -8.18 -6.05
C LEU A 219 -4.54 -9.02 -6.92
N ARG A 220 -5.07 -9.95 -7.73
CA ARG A 220 -4.25 -10.68 -8.71
C ARG A 220 -3.77 -9.77 -9.82
N LEU A 221 -4.63 -8.86 -10.29
CA LEU A 221 -4.29 -7.86 -11.30
C LEU A 221 -3.15 -6.95 -10.82
N THR A 222 -3.32 -6.28 -9.68
CA THR A 222 -2.29 -5.39 -9.12
C THR A 222 -1.01 -6.15 -8.76
N GLY A 223 -1.15 -7.37 -8.23
CA GLY A 223 -0.04 -8.25 -7.89
C GLY A 223 0.84 -8.61 -9.08
N HIS A 224 0.22 -8.90 -10.23
CA HIS A 224 0.96 -9.16 -11.47
C HIS A 224 1.88 -7.98 -11.84
N PHE A 225 1.36 -6.75 -11.76
CA PHE A 225 2.15 -5.57 -12.13
C PHE A 225 3.15 -5.18 -11.06
N LEU A 226 2.85 -5.34 -9.78
CA LEU A 226 3.82 -5.17 -8.70
C LEU A 226 5.02 -6.12 -8.88
N GLU A 227 4.77 -7.40 -9.11
CA GLU A 227 5.83 -8.39 -9.32
C GLU A 227 6.66 -8.09 -10.57
N ARG A 228 6.00 -7.73 -11.68
CA ARG A 228 6.64 -7.53 -12.98
C ARG A 228 7.48 -6.26 -13.07
N HIS A 229 7.18 -5.22 -12.30
CA HIS A 229 7.79 -3.90 -12.45
C HIS A 229 8.63 -3.50 -11.23
N PRO A 230 8.07 -3.01 -10.10
CA PRO A 230 8.91 -2.48 -9.04
C PRO A 230 9.78 -3.56 -8.37
N PHE A 231 9.36 -4.81 -8.38
CA PHE A 231 10.12 -5.89 -7.76
C PHE A 231 11.01 -6.66 -8.72
N ALA A 232 10.73 -6.65 -10.03
CA ALA A 232 11.56 -7.32 -11.04
C ALA A 232 12.98 -6.73 -11.15
N ALA A 233 13.13 -5.41 -11.03
CA ALA A 233 14.40 -4.71 -11.18
C ALA A 233 15.52 -5.18 -10.22
N GLY A 234 15.20 -5.88 -9.12
CA GLY A 234 16.17 -6.44 -8.19
C GLY A 234 16.04 -7.96 -8.02
N ASN A 235 15.34 -8.65 -8.92
CA ASN A 235 14.97 -10.07 -8.77
C ASN A 235 14.29 -10.34 -7.41
N ARG A 236 13.51 -9.36 -6.92
CA ARG A 236 12.78 -9.41 -5.66
C ARG A 236 11.35 -9.88 -5.92
N ARG A 237 10.71 -10.36 -4.88
CA ARG A 237 9.26 -10.67 -4.89
C ARG A 237 8.51 -9.64 -4.06
N PRO A 238 7.22 -9.42 -4.33
CA PRO A 238 6.37 -8.69 -3.41
C PRO A 238 6.49 -9.23 -1.98
N PRO A 239 6.29 -8.39 -0.96
CA PRO A 239 6.40 -8.82 0.43
C PRO A 239 5.45 -9.97 0.77
N ALA A 240 5.92 -10.95 1.54
CA ALA A 240 5.10 -12.08 2.00
C ALA A 240 3.84 -11.66 2.79
N ALA A 241 3.83 -10.46 3.36
CA ALA A 241 2.64 -9.88 3.99
C ALA A 241 1.49 -9.72 2.99
N ARG A 242 1.79 -9.30 1.75
CA ARG A 242 0.80 -9.17 0.69
C ARG A 242 0.26 -10.53 0.24
N GLU A 243 1.12 -11.55 0.15
CA GLU A 243 0.69 -12.92 -0.19
C GLU A 243 -0.26 -13.48 0.88
N ARG A 244 0.02 -13.19 2.16
CA ARG A 244 -0.87 -13.58 3.29
C ARG A 244 -2.23 -12.89 3.23
N LEU A 245 -2.28 -11.61 2.81
CA LEU A 245 -3.55 -10.92 2.61
C LEU A 245 -4.35 -11.57 1.47
N LEU A 246 -3.74 -11.78 0.31
CA LEU A 246 -4.41 -12.44 -0.82
C LEU A 246 -4.91 -13.84 -0.44
N ALA A 247 -4.10 -14.64 0.25
CA ALA A 247 -4.48 -15.97 0.69
C ALA A 247 -5.68 -15.95 1.66
N ALA A 248 -5.76 -14.95 2.54
CA ALA A 248 -6.89 -14.80 3.46
C ALA A 248 -8.20 -14.39 2.75
N ILE A 249 -8.10 -13.85 1.55
CA ILE A 249 -9.27 -13.46 0.74
C ILE A 249 -9.70 -14.59 -0.19
N VAL A 250 -8.78 -15.41 -0.68
CA VAL A 250 -9.08 -16.49 -1.63
C VAL A 250 -9.57 -17.77 -0.93
N ASN A 251 -9.10 -18.04 0.30
CA ASN A 251 -9.49 -19.19 1.11
C ASN A 251 -10.72 -18.87 1.96
#